data_8308c02694609d844d36a4522afc761e
#
_entry.id   8308c02694609d844d36a4522afc761e
#
_cell.length_a   1.000
_cell.length_b   1.000
_cell.length_c   1.000
_cell.angle_alpha   90.00
_cell.angle_beta   90.00
_cell.angle_gamma   90.00
#
_symmetry.space_group_name_H-M   'P 1'
#
loop_
_entity.id
_entity.type
_entity.pdbx_description
1 polymer ?
#
loop_
_entity_poly.entity_id
_entity_poly.type
_entity_poly.pdbx_seq_one_letter_code
_entity_poly.pdbx_strand_id
1 'polypeptide(L)'
;MTKLLRYVPMLFALLLALPAWSANNEYRIGASDVLRITVYSHPDLTTEARVGGDGTISFPLIGEIKLAGRTPVEGEAEIARRLVSGGFILDPNVNLNVVQYRSQQVSVQGRVNRPGKYTLEKISRVSDVLALAGGISAEGADTITLIREKEGKTEYREIDAIALFRAGGQKDDESVQDGDIINVPRQPVFYIYGEVQRPGSFRLEQNMSLVQALSMGGGLTPRGTQRGIKILRRDANGVMQKLETQLSDPVKRDDVIYVKESLF
;
A
#
# COMPACT_ATOMS: atom_id res chain seq x y z
N MET A 1 -42.78 23.06 -60.78
CA MET A 1 -42.82 23.81 -59.52
C MET A 1 -43.07 22.83 -58.37
N THR A 2 -42.06 22.24 -57.84
CA THR A 2 -42.13 21.15 -56.87
C THR A 2 -41.30 21.49 -55.63
N LYS A 3 -41.97 21.68 -54.50
CA LYS A 3 -41.36 21.96 -53.22
C LYS A 3 -40.85 20.64 -52.60
N LEU A 4 -39.54 20.50 -52.50
CA LEU A 4 -38.92 19.42 -51.74
C LEU A 4 -38.94 19.76 -50.25
N LEU A 5 -39.73 19.00 -49.49
CA LEU A 5 -39.77 19.01 -48.03
C LEU A 5 -38.63 18.17 -47.48
N ARG A 6 -37.63 18.81 -46.85
CA ARG A 6 -36.51 18.15 -46.18
C ARG A 6 -36.95 17.71 -44.79
N TYR A 7 -37.09 16.39 -44.59
CA TYR A 7 -37.20 15.79 -43.26
C TYR A 7 -35.80 15.71 -42.63
N VAL A 8 -35.62 16.40 -41.53
CA VAL A 8 -34.46 16.22 -40.62
C VAL A 8 -34.85 15.20 -39.58
N PRO A 9 -34.20 14.03 -39.48
CA PRO A 9 -34.43 13.14 -38.38
C PRO A 9 -33.74 13.70 -37.14
N MET A 10 -34.53 14.06 -36.15
CA MET A 10 -34.09 14.45 -34.81
C MET A 10 -33.60 13.19 -34.09
N LEU A 11 -32.28 13.00 -34.07
CA LEU A 11 -31.62 11.89 -33.36
C LEU A 11 -31.69 12.19 -31.87
N PHE A 12 -32.65 11.56 -31.18
CA PHE A 12 -32.78 11.59 -29.72
C PHE A 12 -31.70 10.71 -29.14
N ALA A 13 -30.54 11.31 -28.81
CA ALA A 13 -29.47 10.66 -28.09
C ALA A 13 -29.95 10.39 -26.63
N LEU A 14 -30.49 9.21 -26.39
CA LEU A 14 -30.79 8.70 -25.06
C LEU A 14 -29.43 8.47 -24.34
N LEU A 15 -28.97 9.46 -23.57
CA LEU A 15 -27.88 9.29 -22.63
C LEU A 15 -28.32 8.27 -21.58
N LEU A 16 -27.89 7.02 -21.74
CA LEU A 16 -27.89 6.02 -20.69
C LEU A 16 -26.91 6.52 -19.60
N ALA A 17 -27.45 7.23 -18.62
CA ALA A 17 -26.76 7.49 -17.38
C ALA A 17 -26.57 6.14 -16.67
N LEU A 18 -25.41 5.51 -16.89
CA LEU A 18 -24.96 4.40 -16.06
C LEU A 18 -24.86 4.94 -14.63
N PRO A 19 -25.53 4.34 -13.65
CA PRO A 19 -25.29 4.70 -12.26
C PRO A 19 -23.80 4.46 -11.99
N ALA A 20 -23.06 5.53 -11.72
CA ALA A 20 -21.73 5.40 -11.13
C ALA A 20 -21.96 4.70 -9.77
N TRP A 21 -21.70 3.42 -9.72
CA TRP A 21 -21.57 2.71 -8.45
C TRP A 21 -20.39 3.37 -7.73
N SER A 22 -20.71 4.35 -6.90
CA SER A 22 -19.80 4.80 -5.87
C SER A 22 -19.48 3.56 -5.04
N ALA A 23 -18.27 3.01 -5.18
CA ALA A 23 -17.81 1.95 -4.32
C ALA A 23 -17.90 2.51 -2.89
N ASN A 24 -18.89 2.03 -2.14
CA ASN A 24 -19.09 2.43 -0.76
C ASN A 24 -17.86 1.97 0.01
N ASN A 25 -17.00 2.91 0.39
CA ASN A 25 -15.74 2.69 1.09
C ASN A 25 -15.99 2.35 2.59
N GLU A 26 -17.07 1.62 2.87
CA GLU A 26 -17.46 1.26 4.23
C GLU A 26 -16.81 -0.06 4.65
N TYR A 27 -16.42 -0.11 5.91
CA TYR A 27 -15.92 -1.32 6.53
C TYR A 27 -16.96 -2.44 6.45
N ARG A 28 -16.50 -3.67 6.17
CA ARG A 28 -17.33 -4.88 6.21
C ARG A 28 -16.86 -5.78 7.34
N ILE A 29 -17.81 -6.17 8.18
CA ILE A 29 -17.60 -7.07 9.30
C ILE A 29 -16.96 -8.37 8.80
N GLY A 30 -15.95 -8.84 9.48
CA GLY A 30 -15.27 -10.08 9.17
C GLY A 30 -15.09 -11.01 10.36
N ALA A 31 -14.55 -12.20 10.10
CA ALA A 31 -14.27 -13.18 11.14
C ALA A 31 -13.28 -12.63 12.19
N SER A 32 -13.48 -12.96 13.44
CA SER A 32 -12.71 -12.49 14.60
C SER A 32 -12.97 -11.06 15.07
N ASP A 33 -13.73 -10.24 14.37
CA ASP A 33 -14.16 -8.94 14.88
C ASP A 33 -14.95 -9.09 16.16
N VAL A 34 -14.88 -8.08 17.02
CA VAL A 34 -15.70 -8.01 18.22
C VAL A 34 -16.73 -6.91 18.04
N LEU A 35 -18.00 -7.29 18.11
CA LEU A 35 -19.14 -6.42 17.90
C LEU A 35 -19.83 -6.16 19.24
N ARG A 36 -20.23 -4.92 19.48
CA ARG A 36 -21.18 -4.56 20.55
C ARG A 36 -22.48 -4.16 19.91
N ILE A 37 -23.53 -4.88 20.30
CA ILE A 37 -24.88 -4.67 19.80
C ILE A 37 -25.76 -4.24 20.96
N THR A 38 -26.48 -3.13 20.77
CA THR A 38 -27.40 -2.58 21.75
C THR A 38 -28.77 -2.41 21.10
N VAL A 39 -29.82 -2.73 21.83
CA VAL A 39 -31.19 -2.48 21.41
C VAL A 39 -31.80 -1.43 22.34
N TYR A 40 -32.23 -0.32 21.77
CA TYR A 40 -32.80 0.78 22.55
C TYR A 40 -33.98 0.30 23.38
N SER A 41 -34.08 0.75 24.65
CA SER A 41 -35.08 0.34 25.66
C SER A 41 -35.02 -1.15 26.05
N HIS A 42 -34.03 -1.94 25.58
CA HIS A 42 -33.86 -3.35 25.93
C HIS A 42 -32.41 -3.63 26.34
N PRO A 43 -31.96 -3.14 27.52
CA PRO A 43 -30.57 -3.29 27.98
C PRO A 43 -30.17 -4.75 28.22
N ASP A 44 -31.13 -5.62 28.49
CA ASP A 44 -30.98 -7.07 28.63
C ASP A 44 -30.52 -7.78 27.35
N LEU A 45 -30.73 -7.17 26.19
CA LEU A 45 -30.25 -7.66 24.89
C LEU A 45 -28.88 -7.10 24.49
N THR A 46 -28.28 -6.24 25.34
CA THR A 46 -26.93 -5.74 25.05
C THR A 46 -25.93 -6.89 25.03
N THR A 47 -25.32 -7.10 23.88
CA THR A 47 -24.45 -8.24 23.63
C THR A 47 -23.11 -7.76 23.07
N GLU A 48 -22.02 -8.28 23.64
CA GLU A 48 -20.71 -8.21 23.03
C GLU A 48 -20.33 -9.59 22.52
N ALA A 49 -20.19 -9.72 21.22
CA ALA A 49 -19.97 -11.01 20.57
C ALA A 49 -18.79 -10.93 19.60
N ARG A 50 -17.99 -12.00 19.58
CA ARG A 50 -16.95 -12.20 18.57
C ARG A 50 -17.55 -12.93 17.36
N VAL A 51 -17.25 -12.41 16.16
CA VAL A 51 -17.65 -13.06 14.92
C VAL A 51 -16.87 -14.36 14.75
N GLY A 52 -17.57 -15.47 14.58
CA GLY A 52 -17.00 -16.79 14.36
C GLY A 52 -16.24 -16.90 13.05
N GLY A 53 -15.45 -17.98 12.89
CA GLY A 53 -14.76 -18.26 11.64
C GLY A 53 -15.68 -18.49 10.44
N ASP A 54 -16.92 -18.89 10.69
CA ASP A 54 -18.02 -19.04 9.72
C ASP A 54 -18.72 -17.71 9.38
N GLY A 55 -18.34 -16.63 10.08
CA GLY A 55 -18.92 -15.29 9.92
C GLY A 55 -20.22 -15.06 10.67
N THR A 56 -20.56 -15.92 11.65
CA THR A 56 -21.76 -15.78 12.46
C THR A 56 -21.48 -15.21 13.85
N ILE A 57 -22.52 -14.66 14.48
CA ILE A 57 -22.57 -14.38 15.91
C ILE A 57 -23.80 -15.04 16.51
N SER A 58 -23.78 -15.34 17.82
CA SER A 58 -24.96 -15.69 18.57
C SER A 58 -25.55 -14.44 19.23
N PHE A 59 -26.86 -14.20 19.04
CA PHE A 59 -27.57 -13.08 19.62
C PHE A 59 -28.84 -13.57 20.37
N PRO A 60 -29.16 -13.01 21.55
CA PRO A 60 -30.33 -13.39 22.33
C PRO A 60 -31.59 -13.38 21.49
N LEU A 61 -32.52 -14.28 21.78
CA LEU A 61 -33.82 -14.46 21.17
C LEU A 61 -33.81 -14.99 19.71
N ILE A 62 -32.87 -14.58 18.88
CA ILE A 62 -32.85 -14.85 17.44
C ILE A 62 -31.72 -15.82 17.00
N GLY A 63 -30.91 -16.31 17.97
CA GLY A 63 -29.88 -17.33 17.71
C GLY A 63 -28.72 -16.86 16.84
N GLU A 64 -28.27 -17.72 15.95
CA GLU A 64 -27.13 -17.45 15.07
C GLU A 64 -27.49 -16.55 13.89
N ILE A 65 -26.64 -15.54 13.65
CA ILE A 65 -26.82 -14.56 12.57
C ILE A 65 -25.52 -14.41 11.81
N LYS A 66 -25.56 -14.53 10.49
CA LYS A 66 -24.41 -14.27 9.63
C LYS A 66 -24.26 -12.78 9.38
N LEU A 67 -23.18 -12.18 9.90
CA LEU A 67 -22.85 -10.76 9.75
C LEU A 67 -21.61 -10.51 8.90
N ALA A 68 -20.75 -11.50 8.68
CA ALA A 68 -19.58 -11.34 7.84
C ALA A 68 -19.95 -10.91 6.41
N GLY A 69 -19.19 -9.93 5.87
CA GLY A 69 -19.42 -9.33 4.56
C GLY A 69 -20.46 -8.20 4.56
N ARG A 70 -21.18 -7.98 5.66
CA ARG A 70 -22.15 -6.88 5.82
C ARG A 70 -21.47 -5.65 6.41
N THR A 71 -21.95 -4.46 6.08
CA THR A 71 -21.60 -3.25 6.84
C THR A 71 -22.29 -3.26 8.21
N PRO A 72 -21.82 -2.47 9.20
CA PRO A 72 -22.51 -2.33 10.48
C PRO A 72 -23.99 -2.00 10.32
N VAL A 73 -24.32 -1.06 9.43
CA VAL A 73 -25.72 -0.64 9.15
C VAL A 73 -26.55 -1.79 8.56
N GLU A 74 -25.99 -2.56 7.64
CA GLU A 74 -26.65 -3.76 7.10
C GLU A 74 -26.85 -4.83 8.19
N GLY A 75 -25.92 -4.92 9.14
CA GLY A 75 -26.02 -5.79 10.32
C GLY A 75 -27.14 -5.39 11.27
N GLU A 76 -27.24 -4.09 11.56
CA GLU A 76 -28.35 -3.51 12.38
C GLU A 76 -29.72 -3.86 11.78
N ALA A 77 -29.85 -3.61 10.47
CA ALA A 77 -31.09 -3.90 9.74
C ALA A 77 -31.46 -5.40 9.77
N GLU A 78 -30.47 -6.28 9.63
CA GLU A 78 -30.70 -7.75 9.69
C GLU A 78 -31.14 -8.21 11.07
N ILE A 79 -30.51 -7.69 12.15
CA ILE A 79 -30.89 -8.01 13.53
C ILE A 79 -32.31 -7.50 13.81
N ALA A 80 -32.58 -6.24 13.45
CA ALA A 80 -33.92 -5.65 13.63
C ALA A 80 -35.00 -6.47 12.90
N ARG A 81 -34.74 -6.82 11.64
CA ARG A 81 -35.67 -7.66 10.84
C ARG A 81 -35.96 -9.00 11.52
N ARG A 82 -34.95 -9.66 12.09
CA ARG A 82 -35.16 -10.97 12.78
C ARG A 82 -35.89 -10.81 14.11
N LEU A 83 -35.69 -9.75 14.84
CA LEU A 83 -36.44 -9.47 16.08
C LEU A 83 -37.90 -9.22 15.79
N VAL A 84 -38.24 -8.51 14.71
CA VAL A 84 -39.60 -8.29 14.26
C VAL A 84 -40.25 -9.60 13.76
N SER A 85 -39.56 -10.32 12.86
CA SER A 85 -40.10 -11.55 12.27
C SER A 85 -40.28 -12.69 13.28
N GLY A 86 -39.47 -12.71 14.34
CA GLY A 86 -39.62 -13.63 15.47
C GLY A 86 -40.71 -13.25 16.46
N GLY A 87 -41.34 -12.08 16.32
CA GLY A 87 -42.38 -11.60 17.22
C GLY A 87 -41.83 -11.10 18.58
N PHE A 88 -40.53 -10.87 18.70
CA PHE A 88 -39.90 -10.49 19.96
C PHE A 88 -40.05 -9.00 20.28
N ILE A 89 -39.85 -8.14 19.26
CA ILE A 89 -39.94 -6.69 19.39
C ILE A 89 -40.61 -6.13 18.12
N LEU A 90 -41.61 -5.26 18.29
CA LEU A 90 -42.39 -4.73 17.15
C LEU A 90 -41.63 -3.67 16.36
N ASP A 91 -40.85 -2.81 17.06
CA ASP A 91 -40.09 -1.70 16.46
C ASP A 91 -38.72 -1.60 17.15
N PRO A 92 -37.77 -2.50 16.82
CA PRO A 92 -36.46 -2.53 17.44
C PRO A 92 -35.54 -1.48 16.83
N ASN A 93 -34.98 -0.58 17.66
CA ASN A 93 -33.91 0.31 17.29
C ASN A 93 -32.58 -0.33 17.72
N VAL A 94 -31.87 -0.90 16.74
CA VAL A 94 -30.63 -1.66 16.94
C VAL A 94 -29.43 -0.76 16.57
N ASN A 95 -28.41 -0.75 17.41
CA ASN A 95 -27.14 -0.13 17.12
C ASN A 95 -26.02 -1.18 17.24
N LEU A 96 -25.17 -1.27 16.19
CA LEU A 96 -24.07 -2.21 16.09
C LEU A 96 -22.76 -1.45 15.89
N ASN A 97 -21.87 -1.57 16.88
CA ASN A 97 -20.54 -0.98 16.82
C ASN A 97 -19.47 -2.08 16.79
N VAL A 98 -18.46 -1.89 15.95
CA VAL A 98 -17.26 -2.74 15.96
C VAL A 98 -16.34 -2.22 17.06
N VAL A 99 -16.18 -2.99 18.14
CA VAL A 99 -15.34 -2.64 19.30
C VAL A 99 -13.88 -2.97 19.02
N GLN A 100 -13.64 -4.08 18.31
CA GLN A 100 -12.30 -4.48 17.90
C GLN A 100 -12.33 -4.97 16.45
N TYR A 101 -11.59 -4.27 15.61
CA TYR A 101 -11.34 -4.66 14.23
C TYR A 101 -10.19 -5.69 14.22
N ARG A 102 -10.46 -6.91 13.84
CA ARG A 102 -9.47 -8.00 13.80
C ARG A 102 -9.46 -8.77 12.50
N SER A 103 -10.48 -8.59 11.69
CA SER A 103 -10.69 -9.34 10.46
C SER A 103 -9.92 -8.77 9.27
N GLN A 104 -9.46 -7.52 9.35
CA GLN A 104 -8.73 -6.88 8.27
C GLN A 104 -7.43 -6.31 8.82
N GLN A 105 -6.34 -6.99 8.54
CA GLN A 105 -5.00 -6.62 9.01
C GLN A 105 -4.00 -6.62 7.86
N VAL A 106 -3.10 -5.66 7.90
CA VAL A 106 -1.95 -5.58 7.00
C VAL A 106 -0.67 -5.60 7.81
N SER A 107 0.35 -6.27 7.29
CA SER A 107 1.67 -6.32 7.92
C SER A 107 2.61 -5.31 7.26
N VAL A 108 3.26 -4.45 8.05
CA VAL A 108 4.29 -3.53 7.56
C VAL A 108 5.64 -3.99 8.08
N GLN A 109 6.57 -4.23 7.16
CA GLN A 109 7.87 -4.83 7.46
C GLN A 109 9.02 -4.02 6.86
N GLY A 110 10.24 -4.30 7.32
CA GLY A 110 11.46 -3.72 6.80
C GLY A 110 11.79 -2.36 7.41
N ARG A 111 12.24 -1.42 6.59
CA ARG A 111 12.79 -0.13 7.02
C ARG A 111 11.74 0.96 7.12
N VAL A 112 10.78 0.75 8.01
CA VAL A 112 9.79 1.75 8.46
C VAL A 112 10.06 2.12 9.92
N ASN A 113 9.53 3.25 10.38
CA ASN A 113 9.79 3.70 11.74
C ASN A 113 9.11 2.81 12.80
N ARG A 114 7.95 2.25 12.50
CA ARG A 114 7.20 1.35 13.38
C ARG A 114 6.71 0.12 12.59
N PRO A 115 7.54 -0.92 12.45
CA PRO A 115 7.10 -2.16 11.82
C PRO A 115 6.09 -2.90 12.71
N GLY A 116 5.14 -3.60 12.11
CA GLY A 116 4.11 -4.33 12.84
C GLY A 116 2.88 -4.66 12.01
N LYS A 117 1.85 -5.19 12.69
CA LYS A 117 0.53 -5.42 12.11
C LYS A 117 -0.38 -4.23 12.38
N TYR A 118 -1.08 -3.79 11.36
CA TYR A 118 -2.01 -2.65 11.41
C TYR A 118 -3.40 -3.11 11.03
N THR A 119 -4.37 -2.71 11.80
CA THR A 119 -5.77 -3.01 11.55
C THR A 119 -6.37 -1.96 10.63
N LEU A 120 -7.15 -2.39 9.65
CA LEU A 120 -7.83 -1.53 8.70
C LEU A 120 -9.29 -1.31 9.15
N GLU A 121 -9.61 -0.11 9.63
CA GLU A 121 -10.97 0.29 10.05
C GLU A 121 -11.82 0.77 8.86
N LYS A 122 -11.18 1.04 7.75
CA LYS A 122 -11.78 1.47 6.48
C LYS A 122 -10.92 1.00 5.33
N ILE A 123 -11.42 1.13 4.11
CA ILE A 123 -10.59 0.92 2.94
C ILE A 123 -9.43 1.92 2.99
N SER A 124 -8.24 1.39 3.14
CA SER A 124 -6.99 2.14 3.28
C SER A 124 -6.10 1.89 2.06
N ARG A 125 -5.20 2.81 1.81
CA ARG A 125 -4.18 2.71 0.76
C ARG A 125 -2.80 2.47 1.37
N VAL A 126 -1.84 2.12 0.52
CA VAL A 126 -0.45 1.92 0.96
C VAL A 126 0.09 3.16 1.68
N SER A 127 -0.20 4.36 1.18
CA SER A 127 0.20 5.62 1.82
C SER A 127 -0.38 5.79 3.23
N ASP A 128 -1.66 5.44 3.43
CA ASP A 128 -2.33 5.55 4.74
C ASP A 128 -1.65 4.63 5.76
N VAL A 129 -1.39 3.39 5.35
CA VAL A 129 -0.76 2.40 6.24
C VAL A 129 0.69 2.76 6.56
N LEU A 130 1.43 3.27 5.59
CA LEU A 130 2.79 3.80 5.84
C LEU A 130 2.77 4.99 6.80
N ALA A 131 1.79 5.87 6.69
CA ALA A 131 1.63 6.97 7.64
C ALA A 131 1.36 6.46 9.06
N LEU A 132 0.52 5.43 9.22
CA LEU A 132 0.31 4.74 10.51
C LEU A 132 1.60 4.11 11.03
N ALA A 133 2.44 3.56 10.16
CA ALA A 133 3.76 3.01 10.50
C ALA A 133 4.83 4.10 10.78
N GLY A 134 4.43 5.38 10.77
CA GLY A 134 5.33 6.50 11.01
C GLY A 134 6.24 6.84 9.83
N GLY A 135 5.92 6.34 8.62
CA GLY A 135 6.67 6.56 7.40
C GLY A 135 7.88 5.64 7.23
N ILE A 136 8.56 5.80 6.11
CA ILE A 136 9.79 5.09 5.77
C ILE A 136 10.92 5.64 6.63
N SER A 137 11.74 4.76 7.20
CA SER A 137 12.92 5.18 7.99
C SER A 137 14.02 5.76 7.11
N ALA A 138 14.99 6.48 7.70
CA ALA A 138 16.12 7.05 6.98
C ALA A 138 16.96 6.02 6.19
N GLU A 139 16.90 4.74 6.61
CA GLU A 139 17.60 3.64 5.92
C GLU A 139 16.70 2.92 4.90
N GLY A 140 15.46 3.33 4.74
CA GLY A 140 14.50 2.71 3.82
C GLY A 140 14.75 3.10 2.37
N ALA A 141 14.40 2.19 1.46
CA ALA A 141 14.46 2.44 0.03
C ALA A 141 13.31 3.33 -0.44
N ASP A 142 13.48 3.92 -1.60
CA ASP A 142 12.44 4.68 -2.30
C ASP A 142 11.44 3.77 -3.04
N THR A 143 11.66 2.45 -3.02
CA THR A 143 10.78 1.44 -3.59
C THR A 143 10.17 0.61 -2.48
N ILE A 144 8.85 0.46 -2.51
CA ILE A 144 8.06 -0.36 -1.58
C ILE A 144 7.60 -1.58 -2.34
N THR A 145 7.57 -2.73 -1.70
CA THR A 145 6.99 -3.94 -2.28
C THR A 145 5.69 -4.26 -1.54
N LEU A 146 4.57 -4.22 -2.26
CA LEU A 146 3.30 -4.77 -1.81
C LEU A 146 3.24 -6.24 -2.19
N ILE A 147 3.05 -7.11 -1.21
CA ILE A 147 2.98 -8.56 -1.38
C ILE A 147 1.56 -8.98 -1.02
N ARG A 148 0.88 -9.60 -1.96
CA ARG A 148 -0.52 -10.05 -1.83
C ARG A 148 -0.63 -11.52 -2.20
N GLU A 149 -1.30 -12.28 -1.36
CA GLU A 149 -1.68 -13.65 -1.68
C GLU A 149 -3.08 -13.67 -2.30
N LYS A 150 -3.19 -14.17 -3.53
CA LYS A 150 -4.45 -14.30 -4.24
C LYS A 150 -4.55 -15.67 -4.87
N GLU A 151 -5.60 -16.42 -4.52
CA GLU A 151 -5.86 -17.77 -5.08
C GLU A 151 -4.65 -18.72 -4.96
N GLY A 152 -3.92 -18.66 -3.83
CA GLY A 152 -2.72 -19.48 -3.60
C GLY A 152 -1.48 -19.04 -4.40
N LYS A 153 -1.52 -17.87 -5.05
CA LYS A 153 -0.36 -17.27 -5.72
C LYS A 153 0.04 -15.99 -5.01
N THR A 154 1.35 -15.80 -4.87
CA THR A 154 1.90 -14.57 -4.31
C THR A 154 2.19 -13.57 -5.43
N GLU A 155 1.52 -12.43 -5.40
CA GLU A 155 1.78 -11.31 -6.30
C GLU A 155 2.70 -10.30 -5.60
N TYR A 156 3.69 -9.80 -6.34
CA TYR A 156 4.61 -8.76 -5.90
C TYR A 156 4.39 -7.51 -6.76
N ARG A 157 4.15 -6.37 -6.12
CA ARG A 157 4.01 -5.09 -6.81
C ARG A 157 4.99 -4.10 -6.23
N GLU A 158 5.81 -3.51 -7.10
CA GLU A 158 6.73 -2.45 -6.74
C GLU A 158 6.04 -1.10 -6.87
N ILE A 159 6.12 -0.30 -5.82
CA ILE A 159 5.52 1.04 -5.72
C ILE A 159 6.66 2.02 -5.46
N ASP A 160 6.76 3.06 -6.28
CA ASP A 160 7.70 4.16 -6.08
C ASP A 160 7.19 5.09 -4.97
N ALA A 161 7.86 5.07 -3.83
CA ALA A 161 7.50 5.90 -2.67
C ALA A 161 7.62 7.40 -2.97
N ILE A 162 8.57 7.80 -3.83
CA ILE A 162 8.75 9.21 -4.18
C ILE A 162 7.56 9.68 -5.03
N ALA A 163 7.14 8.86 -6.00
CA ALA A 163 5.98 9.15 -6.83
C ALA A 163 4.70 9.17 -5.99
N LEU A 164 4.56 8.22 -5.05
CA LEU A 164 3.40 8.07 -4.17
C LEU A 164 3.11 9.35 -3.35
N PHE A 165 4.14 9.99 -2.81
CA PHE A 165 4.01 11.18 -1.97
C PHE A 165 4.11 12.52 -2.73
N ARG A 166 4.26 12.49 -4.06
CA ARG A 166 4.20 13.70 -4.88
C ARG A 166 2.75 14.12 -5.15
N ALA A 167 2.53 15.40 -5.41
CA ALA A 167 1.24 15.90 -5.88
C ALA A 167 0.81 15.17 -7.16
N GLY A 168 -0.32 14.46 -7.12
CA GLY A 168 -0.82 13.65 -8.23
C GLY A 168 -0.47 12.16 -8.17
N GLY A 169 0.32 11.69 -7.19
CA GLY A 169 0.71 10.28 -7.01
C GLY A 169 -0.43 9.34 -6.59
N GLN A 170 -1.64 9.85 -6.42
CA GLN A 170 -2.82 9.05 -6.03
C GLN A 170 -3.18 7.93 -7.00
N LYS A 171 -2.70 7.97 -8.24
CA LYS A 171 -2.98 6.93 -9.25
C LYS A 171 -2.23 5.63 -8.97
N ASP A 172 -1.04 5.73 -8.38
CA ASP A 172 -0.17 4.59 -8.08
C ASP A 172 -0.32 4.13 -6.62
N ASP A 173 -1.19 4.80 -5.85
CA ASP A 173 -1.49 4.48 -4.46
C ASP A 173 -2.53 3.37 -4.38
N GLU A 174 -2.04 2.13 -4.31
CA GLU A 174 -2.89 0.95 -4.29
C GLU A 174 -3.68 0.81 -2.99
N SER A 175 -4.92 0.30 -3.11
CA SER A 175 -5.69 -0.10 -1.94
C SER A 175 -5.12 -1.36 -1.33
N VAL A 176 -5.00 -1.40 -0.02
CA VAL A 176 -4.57 -2.58 0.74
C VAL A 176 -5.76 -3.44 1.15
N GLN A 177 -5.52 -4.74 1.27
CA GLN A 177 -6.51 -5.75 1.63
C GLN A 177 -6.03 -6.54 2.84
N ASP A 178 -6.95 -7.31 3.43
CA ASP A 178 -6.58 -8.23 4.50
C ASP A 178 -5.48 -9.21 4.07
N GLY A 179 -4.51 -9.42 4.94
CA GLY A 179 -3.38 -10.30 4.69
C GLY A 179 -2.25 -9.69 3.86
N ASP A 180 -2.41 -8.50 3.30
CA ASP A 180 -1.33 -7.84 2.55
C ASP A 180 -0.10 -7.58 3.42
N ILE A 181 1.07 -7.64 2.77
CA ILE A 181 2.35 -7.29 3.40
C ILE A 181 2.96 -6.11 2.63
N ILE A 182 3.21 -5.01 3.33
CA ILE A 182 3.96 -3.87 2.82
C ILE A 182 5.39 -4.01 3.32
N ASN A 183 6.32 -4.26 2.41
CA ASN A 183 7.73 -4.40 2.73
C ASN A 183 8.53 -3.22 2.18
N VAL A 184 9.25 -2.53 3.07
CA VAL A 184 10.20 -1.48 2.70
C VAL A 184 11.61 -2.04 2.84
N PRO A 185 12.32 -2.34 1.75
CA PRO A 185 13.66 -2.86 1.83
C PRO A 185 14.65 -1.80 2.31
N ARG A 186 15.86 -2.23 2.62
CA ARG A 186 16.95 -1.29 2.89
C ARG A 186 17.30 -0.51 1.62
N GLN A 187 17.59 0.78 1.77
CA GLN A 187 18.06 1.63 0.67
C GLN A 187 19.26 1.01 -0.03
N PRO A 188 19.32 1.04 -1.35
CA PRO A 188 20.50 0.62 -2.08
C PRO A 188 21.68 1.55 -1.80
N VAL A 189 22.86 0.98 -1.76
CA VAL A 189 24.11 1.71 -1.54
C VAL A 189 25.11 1.43 -2.66
N PHE A 190 26.08 2.31 -2.81
CA PHE A 190 27.29 2.11 -3.59
C PHE A 190 28.49 2.53 -2.75
N TYR A 191 29.67 2.19 -3.20
CA TYR A 191 30.92 2.43 -2.49
C TYR A 191 31.89 3.21 -3.36
N ILE A 192 32.63 4.12 -2.74
CA ILE A 192 33.72 4.85 -3.41
C ILE A 192 35.01 4.68 -2.61
N TYR A 193 36.09 4.40 -3.30
CA TYR A 193 37.44 4.35 -2.70
C TYR A 193 38.52 4.84 -3.66
N GLY A 194 39.73 5.06 -3.14
CA GLY A 194 40.86 5.63 -3.86
C GLY A 194 40.95 7.13 -3.66
N GLU A 195 41.40 7.86 -4.70
CA GLU A 195 41.70 9.29 -4.63
C GLU A 195 40.43 10.17 -4.69
N VAL A 196 39.56 10.04 -3.67
CA VAL A 196 38.37 10.86 -3.42
C VAL A 196 38.46 11.50 -2.05
N GLN A 197 37.81 12.66 -1.86
CA GLN A 197 37.84 13.41 -0.60
C GLN A 197 37.23 12.63 0.57
N ARG A 198 36.14 11.91 0.33
CA ARG A 198 35.41 11.11 1.33
C ARG A 198 35.16 9.72 0.77
N PRO A 199 36.10 8.78 0.95
CA PRO A 199 35.82 7.39 0.63
C PRO A 199 34.80 6.79 1.61
N GLY A 200 33.96 5.85 1.14
CA GLY A 200 32.96 5.20 1.98
C GLY A 200 31.78 4.64 1.21
N SER A 201 30.71 4.33 1.94
CA SER A 201 29.43 3.89 1.37
C SER A 201 28.43 5.05 1.33
N PHE A 202 27.68 5.15 0.25
CA PHE A 202 26.73 6.22 0.01
C PHE A 202 25.40 5.65 -0.45
N ARG A 203 24.29 6.35 -0.14
CA ARG A 203 22.97 6.02 -0.65
C ARG A 203 22.95 6.16 -2.18
N LEU A 204 22.41 5.16 -2.86
CA LEU A 204 22.18 5.23 -4.29
C LEU A 204 20.79 5.83 -4.55
N GLU A 205 20.74 6.99 -5.17
CA GLU A 205 19.50 7.61 -5.63
C GLU A 205 19.11 7.07 -7.02
N GLN A 206 17.83 7.23 -7.38
CA GLN A 206 17.34 6.78 -8.68
C GLN A 206 18.06 7.52 -9.83
N ASN A 207 18.48 6.76 -10.83
CA ASN A 207 19.15 7.26 -12.04
C ASN A 207 20.44 8.06 -11.77
N MET A 208 21.13 7.77 -10.67
CA MET A 208 22.38 8.44 -10.31
C MET A 208 23.49 8.13 -11.32
N SER A 209 24.13 9.16 -11.84
CA SER A 209 25.31 9.06 -12.70
C SER A 209 26.61 8.96 -11.89
N LEU A 210 27.69 8.49 -12.52
CA LEU A 210 29.01 8.40 -11.88
C LEU A 210 29.51 9.76 -11.39
N VAL A 211 29.27 10.85 -12.14
CA VAL A 211 29.69 12.20 -11.72
C VAL A 211 28.93 12.64 -10.44
N GLN A 212 27.65 12.31 -10.32
CA GLN A 212 26.87 12.60 -9.11
C GLN A 212 27.38 11.78 -7.93
N ALA A 213 27.65 10.50 -8.14
CA ALA A 213 28.23 9.63 -7.12
C ALA A 213 29.57 10.16 -6.61
N LEU A 214 30.46 10.57 -7.50
CA LEU A 214 31.74 11.18 -7.13
C LEU A 214 31.57 12.49 -6.33
N SER A 215 30.58 13.30 -6.70
CA SER A 215 30.26 14.54 -5.99
C SER A 215 29.78 14.26 -4.56
N MET A 216 29.04 13.19 -4.32
CA MET A 216 28.68 12.73 -2.96
C MET A 216 29.92 12.35 -2.14
N GLY A 217 30.92 11.75 -2.78
CA GLY A 217 32.26 11.50 -2.20
C GLY A 217 33.13 12.76 -2.00
N GLY A 218 32.56 13.95 -2.24
CA GLY A 218 33.29 15.22 -2.11
C GLY A 218 34.22 15.56 -3.29
N GLY A 219 34.10 14.82 -4.39
CA GLY A 219 34.95 14.96 -5.57
C GLY A 219 36.31 14.28 -5.41
N LEU A 220 37.18 14.52 -6.40
CA LEU A 220 38.54 13.95 -6.42
C LEU A 220 39.49 14.72 -5.49
N THR A 221 40.49 14.02 -4.97
CA THR A 221 41.65 14.70 -4.33
C THR A 221 42.50 15.41 -5.39
N PRO A 222 43.46 16.29 -4.99
CA PRO A 222 44.43 16.87 -5.93
C PRO A 222 45.27 15.82 -6.69
N ARG A 223 45.37 14.61 -6.14
CA ARG A 223 46.08 13.47 -6.75
C ARG A 223 45.15 12.57 -7.61
N GLY A 224 43.83 12.75 -7.51
CA GLY A 224 42.85 11.93 -8.23
C GLY A 224 42.72 12.34 -9.71
N THR A 225 42.38 11.37 -10.55
CA THR A 225 42.13 11.65 -11.97
C THR A 225 40.75 11.12 -12.40
N GLN A 226 40.09 11.88 -13.25
CA GLN A 226 38.85 11.42 -13.90
C GLN A 226 39.11 10.34 -14.96
N ARG A 227 40.34 10.23 -15.45
CA ARG A 227 40.69 9.26 -16.48
C ARG A 227 40.87 7.88 -15.88
N GLY A 228 40.17 6.89 -16.43
CA GLY A 228 40.31 5.49 -16.03
C GLY A 228 39.69 5.19 -14.66
N ILE A 229 38.65 5.91 -14.24
CA ILE A 229 37.79 5.51 -13.14
C ILE A 229 37.15 4.18 -13.53
N LYS A 230 37.05 3.26 -12.59
CA LYS A 230 36.51 1.91 -12.81
C LYS A 230 35.37 1.66 -11.84
N ILE A 231 34.35 0.97 -12.35
CA ILE A 231 33.30 0.38 -11.53
C ILE A 231 33.53 -1.12 -11.42
N LEU A 232 33.64 -1.62 -10.20
CA LEU A 232 33.60 -3.04 -9.92
C LEU A 232 32.14 -3.40 -9.64
N ARG A 233 31.54 -4.20 -10.52
CA ARG A 233 30.13 -4.60 -10.45
C ARG A 233 30.02 -6.12 -10.46
N ARG A 234 29.14 -6.68 -9.63
CA ARG A 234 28.83 -8.10 -9.71
C ARG A 234 27.89 -8.36 -10.87
N ASP A 235 28.21 -9.37 -11.68
CA ASP A 235 27.30 -9.87 -12.69
C ASP A 235 26.22 -10.78 -12.09
N ALA A 236 25.33 -11.31 -12.95
CA ALA A 236 24.24 -12.22 -12.55
C ALA A 236 24.73 -13.52 -11.88
N ASN A 237 25.99 -13.91 -12.11
CA ASN A 237 26.63 -15.09 -11.53
C ASN A 237 27.37 -14.78 -10.23
N GLY A 238 27.35 -13.52 -9.76
CA GLY A 238 28.08 -13.05 -8.58
C GLY A 238 29.57 -12.76 -8.80
N VAL A 239 30.07 -12.85 -10.04
CA VAL A 239 31.45 -12.59 -10.37
C VAL A 239 31.71 -11.08 -10.51
N MET A 240 32.78 -10.58 -9.90
CA MET A 240 33.17 -9.18 -10.00
C MET A 240 33.72 -8.84 -11.37
N GLN A 241 33.03 -7.98 -12.08
CA GLN A 241 33.44 -7.42 -13.36
C GLN A 241 34.03 -6.02 -13.15
N LYS A 242 35.12 -5.74 -13.84
CA LYS A 242 35.78 -4.44 -13.85
C LYS A 242 35.38 -3.68 -15.12
N LEU A 243 34.56 -2.67 -14.97
CA LEU A 243 33.99 -1.90 -16.06
C LEU A 243 34.78 -0.59 -16.24
N GLU A 244 35.17 -0.31 -17.45
CA GLU A 244 35.61 1.02 -17.86
C GLU A 244 34.37 1.91 -18.02
N THR A 245 34.39 3.11 -17.47
CA THR A 245 33.18 3.93 -17.35
C THR A 245 33.41 5.36 -17.78
N GLN A 246 32.32 6.00 -18.21
CA GLN A 246 32.23 7.45 -18.45
C GLN A 246 31.51 8.12 -17.26
N LEU A 247 31.68 9.42 -17.08
CA LEU A 247 31.10 10.20 -16.00
C LEU A 247 29.55 10.23 -16.07
N SER A 248 28.98 10.01 -17.24
CA SER A 248 27.52 9.91 -17.48
C SER A 248 26.93 8.56 -17.17
N ASP A 249 27.77 7.52 -16.99
CA ASP A 249 27.27 6.17 -16.82
C ASP A 249 26.48 6.00 -15.52
N PRO A 250 25.40 5.19 -15.52
CA PRO A 250 24.59 4.98 -14.33
C PRO A 250 25.32 4.09 -13.32
N VAL A 251 25.33 4.53 -12.07
CA VAL A 251 25.77 3.73 -10.92
C VAL A 251 24.62 2.82 -10.51
N LYS A 252 24.95 1.57 -10.15
CA LYS A 252 24.00 0.56 -9.71
C LYS A 252 24.25 0.18 -8.26
N ARG A 253 23.27 -0.50 -7.69
CA ARG A 253 23.37 -1.08 -6.34
C ARG A 253 24.62 -1.94 -6.20
N ASP A 254 25.30 -1.79 -5.08
CA ASP A 254 26.52 -2.51 -4.69
C ASP A 254 27.70 -2.28 -5.64
N ASP A 255 27.66 -1.27 -6.52
CA ASP A 255 28.82 -0.87 -7.29
C ASP A 255 29.93 -0.36 -6.37
N VAL A 256 31.17 -0.69 -6.72
CA VAL A 256 32.35 -0.17 -6.05
C VAL A 256 33.13 0.68 -7.05
N ILE A 257 33.11 2.00 -6.83
CA ILE A 257 33.78 2.98 -7.69
C ILE A 257 35.20 3.14 -7.20
N TYR A 258 36.16 2.87 -8.08
CA TYR A 258 37.58 3.06 -7.83
C TYR A 258 38.14 4.25 -8.60
N VAL A 259 38.69 5.22 -7.88
CA VAL A 259 39.39 6.37 -8.44
C VAL A 259 40.89 6.20 -8.24
N LYS A 260 41.60 6.11 -9.35
CA LYS A 260 43.06 5.96 -9.31
C LYS A 260 43.76 7.29 -9.11
N GLU A 261 45.02 7.20 -8.65
CA GLU A 261 45.94 8.31 -8.60
C GLU A 261 46.38 8.75 -10.01
N SER A 262 46.52 10.06 -10.21
CA SER A 262 47.17 10.62 -11.38
C SER A 262 48.67 10.36 -11.31
N LEU A 263 49.25 9.93 -12.40
CA LEU A 263 50.66 9.67 -12.47
C LEU A 263 51.48 10.96 -12.76
N PHE A 264 50.78 12.08 -13.03
CA PHE A 264 51.42 13.38 -13.33
C PHE A 264 50.51 14.53 -12.91
#